data_8507bddb9228590155f7e318a92879a0
#
_entry.id   8507bddb9228590155f7e318a92879a0
#
_cell.length_a   1.000
_cell.length_b   1.000
_cell.length_c   1.000
_cell.angle_alpha   90.00
_cell.angle_beta   90.00
_cell.angle_gamma   90.00
#
_symmetry.space_group_name_H-M   'P 1'
#
loop_
_entity.id
_entity.type
_entity.pdbx_description
1 polymer ?
#
loop_
_entity_poly.entity_id
_entity_poly.type
_entity_poly.pdbx_seq_one_letter_code
_entity_poly.pdbx_strand_id
1 'polypeptide(L)'
;MFHPFGGGMGTSFERISDVPEFQNWLQEIKLELQGIYDRTHDTFVWETINFCGKRLDGFTEKKYFIELVGKLQAIRKNIDKYYPDEEKESGLSHSQGGASGMKKKPLIFISHSSKNKDQVAKIADLLRSINLSPRRDIFCSSLPGYGIPNGANIFDFLRERFLNYDLHIIFVHSPEYYESPVSLNEMGAAWVLRANATSLLLPGFDFSGMKGVIGSDCIAIKLDGDRSEVKDRLNQLRRELESEFDISDNEDIIWEEARDKFISE
;
A
#
# COMPACT_ATOMS: atom_id res chain seq x y z
N MET A 1 -13.54 -7.05 14.99
CA MET A 1 -14.84 -6.39 15.18
C MET A 1 -15.07 -6.21 16.68
N PHE A 2 -15.38 -5.02 17.15
CA PHE A 2 -15.64 -4.80 18.58
C PHE A 2 -17.12 -5.02 18.87
N HIS A 3 -17.43 -5.76 19.93
CA HIS A 3 -18.80 -6.00 20.38
C HIS A 3 -19.01 -5.41 21.78
N PRO A 4 -20.16 -4.76 22.05
CA PRO A 4 -20.51 -4.33 23.39
C PRO A 4 -20.92 -5.55 24.24
N PHE A 5 -20.38 -5.65 25.45
CA PHE A 5 -20.79 -6.65 26.44
C PHE A 5 -21.56 -5.98 27.57
N GLY A 6 -22.84 -6.26 27.69
CA GLY A 6 -23.71 -5.75 28.74
C GLY A 6 -23.77 -6.72 29.91
N GLY A 7 -23.26 -6.29 31.05
CA GLY A 7 -23.45 -6.93 32.37
C GLY A 7 -23.81 -5.83 33.38
N GLY A 8 -24.84 -6.01 34.17
CA GLY A 8 -25.54 -5.03 34.99
C GLY A 8 -24.70 -4.01 35.75
N MET A 9 -25.19 -2.77 35.84
CA MET A 9 -24.68 -1.62 36.56
C MET A 9 -23.17 -1.38 36.49
N GLY A 10 -22.70 -0.79 35.38
CA GLY A 10 -21.33 -0.28 35.26
C GLY A 10 -20.80 -0.42 33.85
N THR A 11 -20.42 0.67 33.24
CA THR A 11 -19.61 0.86 32.02
C THR A 11 -19.55 -0.31 31.03
N SER A 12 -20.17 -0.15 29.87
CA SER A 12 -20.01 -1.08 28.73
C SER A 12 -18.56 -1.01 28.21
N PHE A 13 -17.82 -2.11 28.31
CA PHE A 13 -16.49 -2.21 27.74
C PHE A 13 -16.61 -2.82 26.35
N GLU A 14 -16.03 -2.15 25.34
CA GLU A 14 -15.86 -2.75 24.00
C GLU A 14 -14.72 -3.77 24.07
N ARG A 15 -15.00 -4.99 23.60
CA ARG A 15 -14.05 -6.10 23.55
C ARG A 15 -13.80 -6.54 22.11
N ILE A 16 -12.59 -7.00 21.83
CA ILE A 16 -12.26 -7.68 20.59
C ILE A 16 -12.74 -9.13 20.72
N SER A 17 -13.37 -9.63 19.65
CA SER A 17 -13.68 -11.05 19.54
C SER A 17 -12.38 -11.87 19.49
N ASP A 18 -12.31 -12.91 20.28
CA ASP A 18 -11.24 -13.91 20.22
C ASP A 18 -11.51 -14.82 19.02
N VAL A 19 -11.08 -14.37 17.83
CA VAL A 19 -11.22 -15.10 16.57
C VAL A 19 -9.85 -15.62 16.12
N PRO A 20 -9.79 -16.79 15.44
CA PRO A 20 -8.52 -17.38 15.01
C PRO A 20 -7.63 -16.42 14.23
N GLU A 21 -8.21 -15.56 13.39
CA GLU A 21 -7.49 -14.57 12.60
C GLU A 21 -6.77 -13.54 13.47
N PHE A 22 -7.40 -13.09 14.57
CA PHE A 22 -6.77 -12.18 15.52
C PHE A 22 -5.61 -12.86 16.26
N GLN A 23 -5.80 -14.11 16.68
CA GLN A 23 -4.77 -14.87 17.38
C GLN A 23 -3.58 -15.18 16.46
N ASN A 24 -3.82 -15.55 15.21
CA ASN A 24 -2.75 -15.76 14.22
C ASN A 24 -1.96 -14.46 14.00
N TRP A 25 -2.63 -13.33 13.75
CA TRP A 25 -1.99 -12.03 13.63
C TRP A 25 -1.15 -11.65 14.86
N LEU A 26 -1.67 -11.93 16.07
CA LEU A 26 -0.94 -11.64 17.29
C LEU A 26 0.33 -12.50 17.45
N GLN A 27 0.28 -13.78 17.03
CA GLN A 27 1.46 -14.65 17.03
C GLN A 27 2.50 -14.19 16.01
N GLU A 28 2.09 -13.77 14.81
CA GLU A 28 3.00 -13.20 13.80
C GLU A 28 3.74 -11.97 14.36
N ILE A 29 3.00 -11.04 14.99
CA ILE A 29 3.61 -9.87 15.65
C ILE A 29 4.62 -10.29 16.72
N LYS A 30 4.26 -11.26 17.56
CA LYS A 30 5.18 -11.75 18.61
C LYS A 30 6.46 -12.33 18.01
N LEU A 31 6.38 -13.09 16.92
CA LEU A 31 7.54 -13.65 16.24
C LEU A 31 8.45 -12.57 15.66
N GLU A 32 7.88 -11.56 14.98
CA GLU A 32 8.65 -10.43 14.45
C GLU A 32 9.33 -9.62 15.56
N LEU A 33 8.61 -9.31 16.63
CA LEU A 33 9.16 -8.61 17.79
C LEU A 33 10.25 -9.43 18.49
N GLN A 34 10.09 -10.75 18.58
CA GLN A 34 11.12 -11.64 19.13
C GLN A 34 12.39 -11.58 18.29
N GLY A 35 12.29 -11.62 16.96
CA GLY A 35 13.42 -11.46 16.05
C GLY A 35 14.14 -10.11 16.21
N ILE A 36 13.42 -9.02 16.49
CA ILE A 36 14.04 -7.72 16.81
C ILE A 36 14.73 -7.79 18.17
N TYR A 37 14.08 -8.35 19.19
CA TYR A 37 14.64 -8.45 20.53
C TYR A 37 15.91 -9.30 20.57
N ASP A 38 15.94 -10.44 19.88
CA ASP A 38 17.09 -11.35 19.85
C ASP A 38 18.34 -10.66 19.27
N ARG A 39 18.16 -9.73 18.33
CA ARG A 39 19.27 -8.94 17.75
C ARG A 39 19.69 -7.74 18.59
N THR A 40 18.73 -7.05 19.20
CA THR A 40 18.98 -5.72 19.78
C THR A 40 18.95 -5.67 21.30
N HIS A 41 18.32 -6.66 21.94
CA HIS A 41 18.04 -6.72 23.38
C HIS A 41 17.32 -5.46 23.90
N ASP A 42 16.52 -4.82 23.03
CA ASP A 42 15.81 -3.58 23.37
C ASP A 42 14.69 -3.85 24.37
N THR A 43 14.73 -3.15 25.48
CA THR A 43 13.78 -3.33 26.59
C THR A 43 12.35 -2.97 26.22
N PHE A 44 12.13 -1.97 25.36
CA PHE A 44 10.79 -1.57 24.92
C PHE A 44 10.17 -2.65 24.00
N VAL A 45 10.97 -3.28 23.15
CA VAL A 45 10.53 -4.42 22.33
C VAL A 45 10.15 -5.59 23.23
N TRP A 46 10.96 -5.92 24.22
CA TRP A 46 10.66 -7.00 25.18
C TRP A 46 9.38 -6.72 25.99
N GLU A 47 9.19 -5.49 26.47
CA GLU A 47 7.96 -5.07 27.15
C GLU A 47 6.74 -5.20 26.24
N THR A 48 6.87 -4.92 24.93
CA THR A 48 5.81 -5.05 23.95
C THR A 48 5.43 -6.51 23.75
N ILE A 49 6.41 -7.42 23.66
CA ILE A 49 6.17 -8.88 23.58
C ILE A 49 5.41 -9.37 24.83
N ASN A 50 5.87 -8.98 26.01
CA ASN A 50 5.21 -9.35 27.26
C ASN A 50 3.78 -8.78 27.38
N PHE A 51 3.58 -7.56 26.86
CA PHE A 51 2.26 -6.94 26.80
C PHE A 51 1.30 -7.77 25.94
N CYS A 52 1.76 -8.25 24.77
CA CYS A 52 0.99 -9.15 23.91
C CYS A 52 0.57 -10.43 24.66
N GLY A 53 1.46 -11.04 25.41
CA GLY A 53 1.18 -12.29 26.13
C GLY A 53 0.29 -12.13 27.37
N LYS A 54 0.30 -10.96 28.04
CA LYS A 54 -0.42 -10.74 29.30
C LYS A 54 -1.77 -10.06 29.15
N ARG A 55 -1.94 -9.25 28.11
CA ARG A 55 -3.09 -8.35 27.96
C ARG A 55 -3.97 -8.65 26.77
N LEU A 56 -3.47 -9.43 25.79
CA LEU A 56 -4.14 -9.73 24.54
C LEU A 56 -4.44 -11.22 24.36
N ASP A 57 -4.22 -12.02 25.39
CA ASP A 57 -4.54 -13.43 25.40
C ASP A 57 -6.01 -13.63 25.79
N GLY A 58 -6.83 -14.08 24.86
CA GLY A 58 -8.27 -14.24 25.06
C GLY A 58 -9.09 -12.97 24.78
N PHE A 59 -10.22 -12.81 25.49
CA PHE A 59 -11.11 -11.66 25.34
C PHE A 59 -10.46 -10.36 25.80
N THR A 60 -10.10 -9.51 24.85
CA THR A 60 -9.33 -8.29 25.07
C THR A 60 -10.20 -7.04 25.03
N GLU A 61 -10.02 -6.15 26.00
CA GLU A 61 -10.62 -4.82 25.97
C GLU A 61 -9.99 -3.96 24.88
N LYS A 62 -10.79 -3.15 24.19
CA LYS A 62 -10.36 -2.24 23.11
C LYS A 62 -9.17 -1.36 23.52
N LYS A 63 -9.10 -0.91 24.77
CA LYS A 63 -7.99 -0.07 25.26
C LYS A 63 -6.63 -0.73 25.12
N TYR A 64 -6.52 -2.04 25.36
CA TYR A 64 -5.25 -2.77 25.22
C TYR A 64 -4.83 -2.97 23.77
N PHE A 65 -5.80 -3.11 22.85
CA PHE A 65 -5.51 -3.11 21.43
C PHE A 65 -4.97 -1.76 20.96
N ILE A 66 -5.59 -0.64 21.39
CA ILE A 66 -5.13 0.72 21.07
C ILE A 66 -3.71 0.93 21.62
N GLU A 67 -3.43 0.45 22.84
CA GLU A 67 -2.10 0.53 23.43
C GLU A 67 -1.06 -0.27 22.63
N LEU A 68 -1.40 -1.50 22.19
CA LEU A 68 -0.53 -2.29 21.33
C LEU A 68 -0.23 -1.55 20.03
N VAL A 69 -1.25 -1.00 19.36
CA VAL A 69 -1.08 -0.23 18.13
C VAL A 69 -0.10 0.95 18.35
N GLY A 70 -0.23 1.68 19.48
CA GLY A 70 0.69 2.74 19.85
C GLY A 70 2.14 2.25 20.03
N LYS A 71 2.34 1.11 20.68
CA LYS A 71 3.66 0.49 20.88
C LYS A 71 4.27 0.06 19.54
N LEU A 72 3.49 -0.57 18.65
CA LEU A 72 3.96 -0.98 17.32
C LEU A 72 4.30 0.23 16.44
N GLN A 73 3.54 1.32 16.53
CA GLN A 73 3.85 2.57 15.83
C GLN A 73 5.17 3.19 16.34
N ALA A 74 5.44 3.13 17.64
CA ALA A 74 6.68 3.62 18.20
C ALA A 74 7.89 2.79 17.74
N ILE A 75 7.77 1.46 17.67
CA ILE A 75 8.80 0.56 17.13
C ILE A 75 9.04 0.89 15.65
N ARG A 76 7.96 1.01 14.85
CA ARG A 76 8.02 1.34 13.44
C ARG A 76 8.71 2.70 13.18
N LYS A 77 8.41 3.71 13.99
CA LYS A 77 9.03 5.04 13.86
C LYS A 77 10.54 5.01 14.05
N ASN A 78 11.03 4.02 14.79
CA ASN A 78 12.45 3.83 15.09
C ASN A 78 13.00 2.57 14.40
N ILE A 79 12.44 2.17 13.26
CA ILE A 79 12.78 0.90 12.60
C ILE A 79 14.27 0.81 12.23
N ASP A 80 14.89 1.92 11.82
CA ASP A 80 16.30 1.99 11.47
C ASP A 80 17.23 1.65 12.67
N LYS A 81 16.75 1.85 13.90
CA LYS A 81 17.46 1.44 15.11
C LYS A 81 17.54 -0.09 15.23
N TYR A 82 16.53 -0.78 14.74
CA TYR A 82 16.36 -2.23 14.86
C TYR A 82 16.88 -3.00 13.66
N TYR A 83 17.02 -2.34 12.53
CA TYR A 83 17.56 -2.85 11.27
C TYR A 83 18.58 -1.85 10.70
N PRO A 84 19.76 -1.70 11.37
CA PRO A 84 20.84 -0.91 10.79
C PRO A 84 21.31 -1.61 9.51
N ASP A 85 21.51 -0.83 8.43
CA ASP A 85 22.02 -1.36 7.16
C ASP A 85 23.35 -2.08 7.38
N GLU A 86 23.44 -3.36 7.00
CA GLU A 86 24.65 -4.20 7.19
C GLU A 86 25.84 -3.79 6.31
N GLU A 87 25.82 -2.65 5.63
CA GLU A 87 26.90 -2.18 4.73
C GLU A 87 27.68 -0.96 5.26
N LYS A 88 28.15 -0.98 6.51
CA LYS A 88 29.14 0.03 6.98
C LYS A 88 30.31 -0.55 7.77
N GLU A 89 30.93 -1.63 7.31
CA GLU A 89 32.27 -1.99 7.75
C GLU A 89 33.24 -2.09 6.56
N SER A 90 33.62 -0.95 5.99
CA SER A 90 35.00 -0.77 5.45
C SER A 90 35.21 0.71 5.08
N GLY A 91 36.05 1.39 5.88
CA GLY A 91 36.84 2.53 5.41
C GLY A 91 36.36 3.94 5.79
N LEU A 92 37.01 4.45 6.84
CA LEU A 92 37.25 5.87 7.20
C LEU A 92 36.96 6.93 6.13
N SER A 93 36.07 7.88 6.41
CA SER A 93 36.50 9.28 6.66
C SER A 93 35.26 10.20 6.82
N HIS A 94 35.39 11.16 7.74
CA HIS A 94 34.44 12.23 8.00
C HIS A 94 34.17 13.09 6.77
N SER A 95 32.88 13.26 6.42
CA SER A 95 32.37 14.57 5.96
C SER A 95 30.85 14.63 6.12
N GLN A 96 30.38 15.74 6.69
CA GLN A 96 28.97 16.11 6.85
C GLN A 96 28.26 16.14 5.51
N GLY A 97 27.10 15.51 5.41
CA GLY A 97 26.20 15.68 4.28
C GLY A 97 25.21 14.52 4.16
N GLY A 98 23.93 14.76 4.39
CA GLY A 98 22.75 14.10 3.87
C GLY A 98 22.73 12.56 3.80
N ALA A 99 21.83 11.93 4.54
CA ALA A 99 21.52 10.50 4.44
C ALA A 99 21.17 10.12 2.98
N SER A 100 22.11 9.54 2.27
CA SER A 100 21.89 8.84 1.00
C SER A 100 21.46 7.39 1.32
N GLY A 101 20.19 7.20 1.70
CA GLY A 101 19.56 5.89 1.61
C GLY A 101 19.54 5.48 0.13
N MET A 102 19.92 4.24 -0.19
CA MET A 102 19.74 3.72 -1.55
C MET A 102 18.26 3.92 -1.93
N LYS A 103 18.02 4.79 -2.93
CA LYS A 103 16.68 5.10 -3.44
C LYS A 103 16.08 3.79 -3.92
N LYS A 104 14.97 3.34 -3.30
CA LYS A 104 14.25 2.15 -3.76
C LYS A 104 13.86 2.35 -5.22
N LYS A 105 13.82 1.26 -5.98
CA LYS A 105 13.36 1.33 -7.37
C LYS A 105 11.87 1.65 -7.40
N PRO A 106 11.44 2.59 -8.24
CA PRO A 106 10.02 2.86 -8.38
C PRO A 106 9.30 1.67 -9.02
N LEU A 107 8.05 1.45 -8.62
CA LEU A 107 7.18 0.42 -9.18
C LEU A 107 5.74 0.90 -9.15
N ILE A 108 5.06 0.86 -10.29
CA ILE A 108 3.62 1.10 -10.35
C ILE A 108 2.89 -0.17 -9.95
N PHE A 109 1.96 -0.04 -9.01
CA PHE A 109 1.01 -1.10 -8.68
C PHE A 109 -0.40 -0.70 -9.07
N ILE A 110 -1.05 -1.45 -9.98
CA ILE A 110 -2.42 -1.21 -10.37
C ILE A 110 -3.35 -2.05 -9.51
N SER A 111 -3.96 -1.41 -8.50
CA SER A 111 -4.95 -2.01 -7.61
C SER A 111 -6.35 -1.90 -8.21
N HIS A 112 -7.01 -3.02 -8.45
CA HIS A 112 -8.28 -3.09 -9.17
C HIS A 112 -9.05 -4.35 -8.83
N SER A 113 -10.33 -4.39 -9.18
CA SER A 113 -11.12 -5.62 -9.19
C SER A 113 -10.79 -6.47 -10.42
N SER A 114 -10.66 -7.77 -10.27
CA SER A 114 -10.44 -8.70 -11.40
C SER A 114 -11.53 -8.63 -12.48
N LYS A 115 -12.72 -8.13 -12.13
CA LYS A 115 -13.82 -7.89 -13.07
C LYS A 115 -13.55 -6.72 -14.05
N ASN A 116 -12.61 -5.82 -13.70
CA ASN A 116 -12.26 -4.65 -14.52
C ASN A 116 -11.00 -4.86 -15.37
N LYS A 117 -10.68 -6.10 -15.69
CA LYS A 117 -9.44 -6.49 -16.39
C LYS A 117 -9.24 -5.78 -17.73
N ASP A 118 -10.31 -5.59 -18.51
CA ASP A 118 -10.23 -4.96 -19.83
C ASP A 118 -9.90 -3.46 -19.72
N GLN A 119 -10.48 -2.76 -18.76
CA GLN A 119 -10.17 -1.35 -18.49
C GLN A 119 -8.73 -1.19 -17.98
N VAL A 120 -8.30 -2.12 -17.13
CA VAL A 120 -6.94 -2.13 -16.60
C VAL A 120 -5.89 -2.42 -17.70
N ALA A 121 -6.23 -3.23 -18.69
CA ALA A 121 -5.36 -3.45 -19.86
C ALA A 121 -5.14 -2.14 -20.63
N LYS A 122 -6.19 -1.33 -20.85
CA LYS A 122 -6.08 -0.01 -21.50
C LYS A 122 -5.23 0.96 -20.69
N ILE A 123 -5.37 0.97 -19.34
CA ILE A 123 -4.51 1.77 -18.46
C ILE A 123 -3.05 1.34 -18.59
N ALA A 124 -2.78 0.03 -18.59
CA ALA A 124 -1.43 -0.50 -18.77
C ALA A 124 -0.84 -0.14 -20.13
N ASP A 125 -1.63 -0.15 -21.19
CA ASP A 125 -1.20 0.25 -22.55
C ASP A 125 -0.90 1.76 -22.60
N LEU A 126 -1.69 2.61 -21.94
CA LEU A 126 -1.40 4.03 -21.79
C LEU A 126 -0.06 4.27 -21.07
N LEU A 127 0.20 3.55 -19.97
CA LEU A 127 1.46 3.65 -19.24
C LEU A 127 2.67 3.19 -20.07
N ARG A 128 2.48 2.23 -20.96
CA ARG A 128 3.55 1.77 -21.88
C ARG A 128 3.94 2.83 -22.90
N SER A 129 3.04 3.73 -23.26
CA SER A 129 3.36 4.82 -24.21
C SER A 129 4.41 5.79 -23.68
N ILE A 130 4.69 5.80 -22.38
CA ILE A 130 5.76 6.55 -21.73
C ILE A 130 6.96 5.66 -21.33
N ASN A 131 7.25 4.63 -22.10
CA ASN A 131 8.38 3.71 -21.89
C ASN A 131 8.38 2.91 -20.58
N LEU A 132 7.25 2.83 -19.87
CA LEU A 132 7.10 1.94 -18.72
C LEU A 132 6.87 0.50 -19.18
N SER A 133 7.65 -0.43 -18.63
CA SER A 133 7.66 -1.82 -19.07
C SER A 133 6.90 -2.74 -18.13
N PRO A 134 6.15 -3.73 -18.67
CA PRO A 134 5.57 -4.81 -17.86
C PRO A 134 6.66 -5.51 -17.02
N ARG A 135 6.30 -5.95 -15.84
CA ARG A 135 7.16 -6.65 -14.85
C ARG A 135 8.30 -5.85 -14.27
N ARG A 136 8.92 -4.93 -15.00
CA ARG A 136 10.00 -4.08 -14.49
C ARG A 136 9.45 -2.90 -13.72
N ASP A 137 8.47 -2.20 -14.32
CA ASP A 137 7.98 -0.91 -13.85
C ASP A 137 6.48 -0.96 -13.48
N ILE A 138 5.73 -1.94 -14.01
CA ILE A 138 4.29 -2.07 -13.78
C ILE A 138 3.99 -3.46 -13.24
N PHE A 139 3.34 -3.50 -12.09
CA PHE A 139 2.77 -4.70 -11.49
C PHE A 139 1.24 -4.66 -11.53
N CYS A 140 0.64 -5.73 -12.02
CA CYS A 140 -0.80 -5.94 -12.05
C CYS A 140 -1.10 -7.44 -11.96
N SER A 141 -1.81 -7.86 -10.92
CA SER A 141 -2.03 -9.29 -10.63
C SER A 141 -2.92 -10.00 -11.66
N SER A 142 -3.81 -9.28 -12.36
CA SER A 142 -4.79 -9.87 -13.27
C SER A 142 -4.34 -9.94 -14.74
N LEU A 143 -3.31 -9.16 -15.12
CA LEU A 143 -2.86 -9.10 -16.51
C LEU A 143 -1.76 -10.10 -16.80
N PRO A 144 -1.86 -10.89 -17.88
CA PRO A 144 -0.78 -11.77 -18.33
C PRO A 144 0.50 -10.98 -18.61
N GLY A 145 1.61 -11.42 -18.04
CA GLY A 145 2.90 -10.74 -18.23
C GLY A 145 3.20 -9.61 -17.24
N TYR A 146 2.24 -9.16 -16.45
CA TYR A 146 2.40 -8.11 -15.43
C TYR A 146 2.35 -8.64 -14.00
N GLY A 147 1.97 -9.90 -13.84
CA GLY A 147 1.54 -10.44 -12.56
C GLY A 147 2.57 -11.32 -11.86
N ILE A 148 2.02 -12.09 -10.97
CA ILE A 148 2.69 -12.99 -10.05
C ILE A 148 3.19 -14.23 -10.83
N PRO A 149 4.42 -14.71 -10.58
CA PRO A 149 4.90 -15.96 -11.18
C PRO A 149 4.01 -17.16 -10.78
N ASN A 150 3.86 -18.12 -11.69
CA ASN A 150 3.11 -19.34 -11.41
C ASN A 150 3.69 -20.05 -10.17
N GLY A 151 2.84 -20.38 -9.21
CA GLY A 151 3.21 -21.07 -7.97
C GLY A 151 3.68 -20.18 -6.82
N ALA A 152 3.82 -18.86 -7.02
CA ALA A 152 4.12 -17.95 -5.92
C ALA A 152 2.87 -17.67 -5.08
N ASN A 153 3.07 -17.47 -3.77
CA ASN A 153 2.01 -16.99 -2.89
C ASN A 153 1.72 -15.51 -3.20
N ILE A 154 0.46 -15.19 -3.47
CA ILE A 154 0.04 -13.83 -3.86
C ILE A 154 0.37 -12.81 -2.77
N PHE A 155 0.06 -13.13 -1.51
CA PHE A 155 0.24 -12.19 -0.40
C PHE A 155 1.70 -11.97 -0.06
N ASP A 156 2.53 -13.00 -0.10
CA ASP A 156 3.97 -12.88 0.13
C ASP A 156 4.63 -12.06 -0.97
N PHE A 157 4.22 -12.27 -2.22
CA PHE A 157 4.72 -11.50 -3.37
C PHE A 157 4.35 -10.02 -3.28
N LEU A 158 3.10 -9.70 -2.91
CA LEU A 158 2.65 -8.32 -2.69
C LEU A 158 3.41 -7.66 -1.54
N ARG A 159 3.55 -8.38 -0.42
CA ARG A 159 4.30 -7.91 0.75
C ARG A 159 5.75 -7.57 0.40
N GLU A 160 6.42 -8.43 -0.34
CA GLU A 160 7.79 -8.20 -0.82
C GLU A 160 7.87 -6.91 -1.66
N ARG A 161 6.94 -6.72 -2.60
CA ARG A 161 6.90 -5.51 -3.44
C ARG A 161 6.67 -4.26 -2.60
N PHE A 162 5.74 -4.31 -1.66
CA PHE A 162 5.45 -3.18 -0.76
C PHE A 162 6.63 -2.79 0.12
N LEU A 163 7.47 -3.74 0.51
CA LEU A 163 8.63 -3.49 1.36
C LEU A 163 9.86 -3.00 0.57
N ASN A 164 10.08 -3.50 -0.65
CA ASN A 164 11.34 -3.35 -1.38
C ASN A 164 11.31 -2.29 -2.48
N TYR A 165 10.12 -1.77 -2.84
CA TYR A 165 9.97 -0.78 -3.91
C TYR A 165 9.42 0.54 -3.38
N ASP A 166 9.71 1.62 -4.11
CA ASP A 166 9.02 2.90 -3.96
C ASP A 166 7.76 2.86 -4.82
N LEU A 167 6.61 2.73 -4.18
CA LEU A 167 5.37 2.41 -4.89
C LEU A 167 4.61 3.68 -5.30
N HIS A 168 4.23 3.72 -6.57
CA HIS A 168 3.12 4.54 -7.05
C HIS A 168 1.90 3.64 -7.29
N ILE A 169 0.82 3.86 -6.55
CA ILE A 169 -0.35 2.99 -6.64
C ILE A 169 -1.43 3.68 -7.46
N ILE A 170 -1.88 2.99 -8.52
CA ILE A 170 -3.02 3.43 -9.31
C ILE A 170 -4.24 2.64 -8.85
N PHE A 171 -5.15 3.30 -8.13
CA PHE A 171 -6.41 2.73 -7.72
C PHE A 171 -7.44 2.88 -8.83
N VAL A 172 -8.00 1.78 -9.29
CA VAL A 172 -9.05 1.75 -10.33
C VAL A 172 -10.39 1.52 -9.63
N HIS A 173 -11.06 2.61 -9.34
CA HIS A 173 -12.33 2.61 -8.60
C HIS A 173 -13.50 2.22 -9.49
N SER A 174 -14.29 1.28 -9.01
CA SER A 174 -15.53 0.80 -9.61
C SER A 174 -16.45 0.23 -8.51
N PRO A 175 -17.72 -0.07 -8.76
CA PRO A 175 -18.54 -0.79 -7.78
C PRO A 175 -17.89 -2.11 -7.36
N GLU A 176 -17.33 -2.87 -8.31
CA GLU A 176 -16.69 -4.17 -8.09
C GLU A 176 -15.42 -4.07 -7.26
N TYR A 177 -14.72 -2.92 -7.32
CA TYR A 177 -13.55 -2.66 -6.48
C TYR A 177 -13.92 -2.73 -5.00
N TYR A 178 -15.03 -2.09 -4.62
CA TYR A 178 -15.50 -2.02 -3.24
C TYR A 178 -16.21 -3.28 -2.75
N GLU A 179 -16.57 -4.19 -3.66
CA GLU A 179 -17.05 -5.54 -3.35
C GLU A 179 -15.90 -6.53 -3.12
N SER A 180 -14.67 -6.17 -3.45
CA SER A 180 -13.48 -7.02 -3.34
C SER A 180 -12.75 -6.81 -2.00
N PRO A 181 -12.77 -7.78 -1.08
CA PRO A 181 -11.98 -7.69 0.16
C PRO A 181 -10.48 -7.54 -0.09
N VAL A 182 -9.96 -8.17 -1.15
CA VAL A 182 -8.54 -8.08 -1.53
C VAL A 182 -8.19 -6.64 -1.91
N SER A 183 -8.98 -6.00 -2.78
CA SER A 183 -8.74 -4.61 -3.20
C SER A 183 -8.79 -3.62 -2.02
N LEU A 184 -9.70 -3.84 -1.07
CA LEU A 184 -9.78 -3.02 0.14
C LEU A 184 -8.59 -3.22 1.08
N ASN A 185 -8.07 -4.44 1.20
CA ASN A 185 -6.86 -4.72 1.97
C ASN A 185 -5.62 -4.07 1.34
N GLU A 186 -5.50 -4.10 0.01
CA GLU A 186 -4.42 -3.43 -0.74
C GLU A 186 -4.48 -1.91 -0.53
N MET A 187 -5.69 -1.32 -0.57
CA MET A 187 -5.90 0.11 -0.28
C MET A 187 -5.43 0.47 1.14
N GLY A 188 -5.78 -0.33 2.14
CA GLY A 188 -5.35 -0.14 3.52
C GLY A 188 -3.83 -0.25 3.68
N ALA A 189 -3.20 -1.22 3.02
CA ALA A 189 -1.75 -1.40 3.04
C ALA A 189 -1.02 -0.20 2.39
N ALA A 190 -1.51 0.29 1.25
CA ALA A 190 -0.99 1.46 0.56
C ALA A 190 -1.04 2.72 1.43
N TRP A 191 -2.16 2.95 2.08
CA TRP A 191 -2.34 4.07 2.99
C TRP A 191 -1.37 4.04 4.17
N VAL A 192 -1.19 2.87 4.79
CA VAL A 192 -0.24 2.68 5.90
C VAL A 192 1.19 2.98 5.46
N LEU A 193 1.58 2.58 4.25
CA LEU A 193 2.92 2.78 3.70
C LEU A 193 3.15 4.20 3.19
N ARG A 194 2.13 5.05 3.15
CA ARG A 194 2.18 6.39 2.56
C ARG A 194 2.71 6.39 1.12
N ALA A 195 2.36 5.36 0.35
CA ALA A 195 2.71 5.26 -1.05
C ALA A 195 2.12 6.43 -1.84
N ASN A 196 2.80 6.88 -2.88
CA ASN A 196 2.22 7.79 -3.85
C ASN A 196 1.02 7.12 -4.50
N ALA A 197 -0.05 7.85 -4.72
CA ALA A 197 -1.28 7.24 -5.21
C ALA A 197 -2.03 8.15 -6.17
N THR A 198 -2.54 7.54 -7.25
CA THR A 198 -3.48 8.15 -8.19
C THR A 198 -4.77 7.35 -8.20
N SER A 199 -5.89 8.02 -8.09
CA SER A 199 -7.22 7.42 -8.16
C SER A 199 -7.83 7.65 -9.55
N LEU A 200 -8.24 6.57 -10.22
CA LEU A 200 -8.97 6.58 -11.48
C LEU A 200 -10.38 6.05 -11.22
N LEU A 201 -11.41 6.84 -11.57
CA LEU A 201 -12.80 6.42 -11.50
C LEU A 201 -13.21 5.93 -12.89
N LEU A 202 -13.62 4.66 -12.98
CA LEU A 202 -14.10 4.07 -14.22
C LEU A 202 -15.45 4.73 -14.65
N PRO A 203 -15.76 4.72 -15.95
CA PRO A 203 -17.02 5.26 -16.45
C PRO A 203 -18.24 4.73 -15.68
N GLY A 204 -19.15 5.64 -15.29
CA GLY A 204 -20.33 5.31 -14.49
C GLY A 204 -20.08 5.21 -12.97
N PHE A 205 -18.86 5.41 -12.48
CA PHE A 205 -18.57 5.46 -11.06
C PHE A 205 -18.28 6.90 -10.59
N ASP A 206 -18.86 7.30 -9.47
CA ASP A 206 -18.78 8.66 -8.95
C ASP A 206 -18.02 8.75 -7.62
N PHE A 207 -17.52 9.96 -7.31
CA PHE A 207 -16.83 10.27 -6.04
C PHE A 207 -17.64 9.86 -4.81
N SER A 208 -18.98 9.97 -4.86
CA SER A 208 -19.87 9.55 -3.76
C SER A 208 -19.83 8.04 -3.47
N GLY A 209 -19.36 7.24 -4.43
CA GLY A 209 -19.15 5.79 -4.29
C GLY A 209 -17.83 5.41 -3.64
N MET A 210 -16.87 6.33 -3.53
CA MET A 210 -15.57 6.07 -2.92
C MET A 210 -15.71 5.85 -1.41
N LYS A 211 -15.06 4.81 -0.89
CA LYS A 211 -15.14 4.38 0.51
C LYS A 211 -13.75 3.96 1.00
N GLY A 212 -13.61 3.90 2.32
CA GLY A 212 -12.37 3.44 2.96
C GLY A 212 -11.41 4.58 3.28
N VAL A 213 -10.12 4.29 3.26
CA VAL A 213 -9.06 5.24 3.65
C VAL A 213 -8.70 6.25 2.56
N ILE A 214 -9.10 5.97 1.31
CA ILE A 214 -9.02 6.88 0.17
C ILE A 214 -10.45 7.27 -0.16
N GLY A 215 -10.90 8.33 0.45
CA GLY A 215 -12.29 8.80 0.35
C GLY A 215 -12.51 9.85 -0.74
N SER A 216 -13.72 10.37 -0.79
CA SER A 216 -14.15 11.41 -1.74
C SER A 216 -13.46 12.76 -1.58
N ASP A 217 -12.65 12.95 -0.55
CA ASP A 217 -11.79 14.11 -0.31
C ASP A 217 -10.44 14.04 -1.08
N CYS A 218 -10.14 12.90 -1.68
CA CYS A 218 -8.96 12.74 -2.53
C CYS A 218 -9.25 13.21 -3.97
N ILE A 219 -8.25 13.83 -4.59
CA ILE A 219 -8.31 14.17 -6.01
C ILE A 219 -8.24 12.88 -6.83
N ALA A 220 -9.22 12.70 -7.73
CA ALA A 220 -9.25 11.55 -8.61
C ALA A 220 -9.56 11.96 -10.05
N ILE A 221 -9.17 11.13 -11.01
CA ILE A 221 -9.45 11.31 -12.44
C ILE A 221 -10.72 10.53 -12.77
N LYS A 222 -11.81 11.24 -13.01
CA LYS A 222 -13.07 10.62 -13.46
C LYS A 222 -13.03 10.46 -14.97
N LEU A 223 -12.89 9.22 -15.45
CA LEU A 223 -12.58 8.92 -16.86
C LEU A 223 -13.73 9.29 -17.83
N ASP A 224 -14.97 9.36 -17.36
CA ASP A 224 -16.14 9.85 -18.12
C ASP A 224 -16.50 11.31 -17.77
N GLY A 225 -15.58 12.06 -17.16
CA GLY A 225 -15.71 13.48 -16.85
C GLY A 225 -15.53 14.39 -18.08
N ASP A 226 -15.36 15.70 -17.82
CA ASP A 226 -15.03 16.64 -18.90
C ASP A 226 -13.73 16.25 -19.61
N ARG A 227 -13.78 16.16 -20.94
CA ARG A 227 -12.67 15.65 -21.75
C ARG A 227 -11.39 16.48 -21.58
N SER A 228 -11.51 17.79 -21.42
CA SER A 228 -10.35 18.66 -21.23
C SER A 228 -9.73 18.43 -19.86
N GLU A 229 -10.55 18.34 -18.81
CA GLU A 229 -10.09 18.05 -17.47
C GLU A 229 -9.42 16.68 -17.39
N VAL A 230 -9.99 15.64 -17.99
CA VAL A 230 -9.40 14.30 -18.05
C VAL A 230 -8.04 14.33 -18.72
N LYS A 231 -7.89 15.03 -19.85
CA LYS A 231 -6.61 15.20 -20.54
C LYS A 231 -5.57 15.89 -19.65
N ASP A 232 -5.94 16.98 -18.99
CA ASP A 232 -5.04 17.73 -18.12
C ASP A 232 -4.58 16.90 -16.93
N ARG A 233 -5.47 16.13 -16.31
CA ARG A 233 -5.16 15.22 -15.20
C ARG A 233 -4.26 14.07 -15.63
N LEU A 234 -4.50 13.48 -16.79
CA LEU A 234 -3.62 12.42 -17.35
C LEU A 234 -2.24 12.98 -17.70
N ASN A 235 -2.16 14.21 -18.22
CA ASN A 235 -0.87 14.87 -18.45
C ASN A 235 -0.13 15.17 -17.14
N GLN A 236 -0.85 15.49 -16.07
CA GLN A 236 -0.25 15.63 -14.73
C GLN A 236 0.32 14.31 -14.26
N LEU A 237 -0.47 13.22 -14.33
CA LEU A 237 -0.02 11.88 -13.98
C LEU A 237 1.23 11.47 -14.78
N ARG A 238 1.24 11.72 -16.09
CA ARG A 238 2.43 11.47 -16.93
C ARG A 238 3.66 12.14 -16.34
N ARG A 239 3.62 13.45 -16.06
CA ARG A 239 4.76 14.21 -15.52
C ARG A 239 5.24 13.69 -14.16
N GLU A 240 4.30 13.29 -13.31
CA GLU A 240 4.62 12.68 -12.00
C GLU A 240 5.37 11.36 -12.19
N LEU A 241 4.87 10.47 -13.05
CA LEU A 241 5.52 9.19 -13.33
C LEU A 241 6.87 9.36 -14.05
N GLU A 242 6.99 10.28 -15.02
CA GLU A 242 8.27 10.58 -15.66
C GLU A 242 9.32 11.02 -14.65
N SER A 243 8.94 11.86 -13.68
CA SER A 243 9.82 12.29 -12.60
C SER A 243 10.19 11.16 -11.63
N GLU A 244 9.22 10.28 -11.27
CA GLU A 244 9.46 9.18 -10.35
C GLU A 244 10.36 8.10 -10.94
N PHE A 245 10.20 7.81 -12.24
CA PHE A 245 10.92 6.79 -12.97
C PHE A 245 12.16 7.28 -13.72
N ASP A 246 12.50 8.57 -13.58
CA ASP A 246 13.63 9.19 -14.25
C ASP A 246 13.60 9.00 -15.79
N ILE A 247 12.43 9.24 -16.38
CA ILE A 247 12.19 9.09 -17.81
C ILE A 247 12.33 10.46 -18.47
N SER A 248 13.31 10.62 -19.37
CA SER A 248 13.65 11.91 -20.01
C SER A 248 13.34 11.98 -21.51
N ASP A 249 13.15 10.84 -22.18
CA ASP A 249 13.11 10.78 -23.65
C ASP A 249 11.73 10.30 -24.18
N ASN A 250 10.64 10.97 -23.75
CA ASN A 250 9.31 10.67 -24.28
C ASN A 250 8.87 11.67 -25.34
N GLU A 251 8.48 11.17 -26.51
CA GLU A 251 7.86 11.98 -27.55
C GLU A 251 6.42 12.36 -27.16
N ASP A 252 6.13 13.65 -27.10
CA ASP A 252 4.80 14.17 -26.71
C ASP A 252 3.70 13.64 -27.64
N ILE A 253 3.99 13.48 -28.92
CA ILE A 253 3.05 12.96 -29.93
C ILE A 253 2.58 11.54 -29.57
N ILE A 254 3.49 10.64 -29.20
CA ILE A 254 3.13 9.25 -28.83
C ILE A 254 2.20 9.23 -27.63
N TRP A 255 2.49 10.05 -26.63
CA TRP A 255 1.63 10.18 -25.47
C TRP A 255 0.26 10.74 -25.83
N GLU A 256 0.20 11.81 -26.62
CA GLU A 256 -1.06 12.47 -26.98
C GLU A 256 -1.98 11.54 -27.77
N GLU A 257 -1.43 10.78 -28.71
CA GLU A 257 -2.19 9.77 -29.46
C GLU A 257 -2.70 8.66 -28.55
N ALA A 258 -1.86 8.12 -27.67
CA ALA A 258 -2.23 7.08 -26.71
C ALA A 258 -3.28 7.55 -25.73
N ARG A 259 -3.11 8.77 -25.15
CA ARG A 259 -4.05 9.41 -24.25
C ARG A 259 -5.41 9.65 -24.92
N ASP A 260 -5.41 10.22 -26.12
CA ASP A 260 -6.65 10.56 -26.83
C ASP A 260 -7.41 9.32 -27.26
N LYS A 261 -6.70 8.25 -27.63
CA LYS A 261 -7.27 6.92 -27.86
C LYS A 261 -7.88 6.37 -26.57
N PHE A 262 -7.14 6.39 -25.46
CA PHE A 262 -7.60 5.89 -24.15
C PHE A 262 -8.89 6.57 -23.68
N ILE A 263 -9.01 7.89 -23.86
CA ILE A 263 -10.19 8.67 -23.49
C ILE A 263 -11.40 8.37 -24.40
N SER A 264 -11.17 7.91 -25.64
CA SER A 264 -12.22 7.65 -26.63
C SER A 264 -12.81 6.24 -26.56
N GLU A 265 -12.17 5.33 -25.86
CA GLU A 265 -12.54 3.92 -25.70
C GLU A 265 -13.26 3.62 -24.38
#